data_e22f2b4a631e4d0a2cb61ba026a3c70c
#
_entry.id   e22f2b4a631e4d0a2cb61ba026a3c70c
#
_cell.length_a   1.000
_cell.length_b   1.000
_cell.length_c   1.000
_cell.angle_alpha   90.00
_cell.angle_beta   90.00
_cell.angle_gamma   90.00
#
_symmetry.space_group_name_H-M   'P 1'
#
loop_
_entity.id
_entity.type
_entity.pdbx_description
1 polymer ?
#
loop_
_entity_poly.entity_id
_entity_poly.type
_entity_poly.pdbx_seq_one_letter_code
_entity_poly.pdbx_strand_id
1 'polypeptide(L)'
;METHLPGAVDCVFEEDGALVIVDFKTDRVKHAKELWERYRLQLELYVYAMEQCCGKPVKECMLYSFHLNQEVTGEWKREFSLDK
;
A
#
# COMPACT_ATOMS: atom_id res chain seq x y z
N MET A 1 -18.90 5.05 2.01
CA MET A 1 -18.33 6.35 2.18
C MET A 1 -16.85 6.39 1.83
N GLU A 2 -16.47 7.37 1.13
CA GLU A 2 -15.12 7.51 0.67
C GLU A 2 -14.36 8.56 1.42
N THR A 3 -13.12 8.29 1.75
CA THR A 3 -12.26 9.25 2.36
C THR A 3 -11.11 9.55 1.42
N HIS A 4 -11.00 10.80 1.05
CA HIS A 4 -9.93 11.22 0.19
C HIS A 4 -8.87 11.92 0.99
N LEU A 5 -7.70 11.37 0.99
CA LEU A 5 -6.55 11.98 1.64
C LEU A 5 -5.47 12.18 0.58
N PRO A 6 -4.81 13.35 0.58
CA PRO A 6 -3.74 13.56 -0.38
C PRO A 6 -2.69 12.47 -0.24
N GLY A 7 -2.34 11.83 -1.34
CA GLY A 7 -1.38 10.77 -1.33
C GLY A 7 -1.89 9.46 -0.77
N ALA A 8 -3.20 9.37 -0.53
CA ALA A 8 -3.78 8.16 0.02
C ALA A 8 -3.85 7.06 -1.02
N VAL A 9 -3.98 5.83 -0.53
CA VAL A 9 -4.17 4.71 -1.43
C VAL A 9 -5.57 4.73 -2.00
N ASP A 10 -5.75 4.03 -3.08
CA ASP A 10 -7.00 4.06 -3.80
C ASP A 10 -8.03 3.10 -3.26
N CYS A 11 -7.61 2.03 -2.64
CA CYS A 11 -8.55 1.00 -2.23
C CYS A 11 -8.08 0.32 -0.96
N VAL A 12 -8.98 0.26 0.02
CA VAL A 12 -8.72 -0.47 1.25
C VAL A 12 -9.95 -1.30 1.53
N PHE A 13 -9.78 -2.59 1.75
CA PHE A 13 -10.91 -3.42 2.11
C PHE A 13 -10.50 -4.41 3.18
N GLU A 14 -11.51 -4.96 3.83
CA GLU A 14 -11.29 -5.88 4.94
C GLU A 14 -11.52 -7.30 4.48
N GLU A 15 -10.63 -8.19 4.91
CA GLU A 15 -10.75 -9.60 4.58
C GLU A 15 -10.31 -10.39 5.79
N ASP A 16 -11.21 -11.21 6.32
CA ASP A 16 -10.90 -12.05 7.49
C ASP A 16 -10.37 -11.25 8.67
N GLY A 17 -10.96 -10.08 8.90
CA GLY A 17 -10.57 -9.28 10.05
C GLY A 17 -9.30 -8.49 9.88
N ALA A 18 -8.73 -8.49 8.69
CA ALA A 18 -7.51 -7.75 8.42
C ALA A 18 -7.72 -6.89 7.18
N LEU A 19 -6.84 -5.92 7.00
CA LEU A 19 -6.97 -4.97 5.91
C LEU A 19 -6.09 -5.34 4.74
N VAL A 20 -6.58 -5.08 3.54
CA VAL A 20 -5.82 -5.21 2.31
C VAL A 20 -5.80 -3.84 1.64
N ILE A 21 -4.62 -3.39 1.28
CA ILE A 21 -4.43 -2.07 0.71
C ILE A 21 -3.94 -2.22 -0.72
N VAL A 22 -4.62 -1.53 -1.64
CA VAL A 22 -4.22 -1.56 -3.05
C VAL A 22 -4.15 -0.11 -3.54
N ASP A 23 -3.06 0.21 -4.21
CA ASP A 23 -2.86 1.55 -4.76
C ASP A 23 -2.60 1.40 -6.25
N PHE A 24 -3.37 2.12 -7.06
CA PHE A 24 -3.25 2.04 -8.51
C PHE A 24 -2.24 3.07 -9.00
N LYS A 25 -1.34 2.65 -9.86
CA LYS A 25 -0.30 3.52 -10.38
C LYS A 25 -0.28 3.50 -11.90
N THR A 26 -0.10 4.66 -12.47
CA THR A 26 -0.02 4.80 -13.92
C THR A 26 1.40 5.10 -14.38
N ASP A 27 2.37 5.04 -13.49
CA ASP A 27 3.74 5.31 -13.82
C ASP A 27 4.22 4.37 -14.93
N ARG A 28 5.01 4.92 -15.83
CA ARG A 28 5.61 4.13 -16.88
C ARG A 28 6.94 3.60 -16.38
N VAL A 29 6.96 2.32 -16.08
CA VAL A 29 8.16 1.67 -15.57
C VAL A 29 8.44 0.45 -16.42
N LYS A 30 9.69 0.02 -16.45
CA LYS A 30 10.05 -1.15 -17.22
C LYS A 30 9.89 -2.43 -16.43
N HIS A 31 10.03 -2.35 -15.12
CA HIS A 31 9.98 -3.52 -14.27
C HIS A 31 9.13 -3.27 -13.05
N ALA A 32 8.44 -4.32 -12.62
CA ALA A 32 7.60 -4.22 -11.43
C ALA A 32 8.41 -3.83 -10.21
N LYS A 33 9.63 -4.34 -10.11
CA LYS A 33 10.48 -4.04 -8.97
C LYS A 33 10.75 -2.55 -8.86
N GLU A 34 10.93 -1.88 -9.99
CA GLU A 34 11.18 -0.46 -10.00
C GLU A 34 10.02 0.31 -9.38
N LEU A 35 8.81 -0.10 -9.73
CA LEU A 35 7.62 0.55 -9.19
C LEU A 35 7.50 0.32 -7.70
N TRP A 36 7.75 -0.91 -7.26
CA TRP A 36 7.67 -1.24 -5.85
C TRP A 36 8.67 -0.44 -5.04
N GLU A 37 9.90 -0.35 -5.50
CA GLU A 37 10.93 0.40 -4.80
C GLU A 37 10.56 1.88 -4.69
N ARG A 38 9.91 2.40 -5.72
CA ARG A 38 9.54 3.80 -5.72
C ARG A 38 8.52 4.13 -4.65
N TYR A 39 7.58 3.22 -4.41
CA TYR A 39 6.44 3.52 -3.54
C TYR A 39 6.41 2.71 -2.25
N ARG A 40 7.35 1.83 -2.05
CA ARG A 40 7.31 0.95 -0.90
C ARG A 40 7.25 1.71 0.42
N LEU A 41 8.06 2.72 0.56
CA LEU A 41 8.11 3.47 1.81
C LEU A 41 6.80 4.18 2.08
N GLN A 42 6.20 4.73 1.03
CA GLN A 42 4.91 5.38 1.17
C GLN A 42 3.84 4.40 1.62
N LEU A 43 3.88 3.18 1.07
CA LEU A 43 2.94 2.16 1.47
C LEU A 43 3.15 1.74 2.91
N GLU A 44 4.39 1.61 3.35
CA GLU A 44 4.67 1.23 4.72
C GLU A 44 4.14 2.28 5.70
N LEU A 45 4.32 3.55 5.37
CA LEU A 45 3.77 4.62 6.18
C LEU A 45 2.26 4.54 6.24
N TYR A 46 1.66 4.23 5.11
CA TYR A 46 0.22 4.15 5.04
C TYR A 46 -0.31 2.97 5.85
N VAL A 47 0.41 1.85 5.80
CA VAL A 47 0.05 0.69 6.61
C VAL A 47 0.03 1.08 8.07
N TYR A 48 1.08 1.77 8.52
CA TYR A 48 1.17 2.19 9.89
C TYR A 48 -0.02 3.08 10.26
N ALA A 49 -0.31 4.06 9.43
CA ALA A 49 -1.40 4.99 9.71
C ALA A 49 -2.74 4.28 9.75
N MET A 50 -2.97 3.36 8.83
CA MET A 50 -4.23 2.66 8.78
C MET A 50 -4.42 1.75 9.98
N GLU A 51 -3.37 1.09 10.41
CA GLU A 51 -3.48 0.24 11.57
C GLU A 51 -3.78 1.04 12.83
N GLN A 52 -3.18 2.23 12.94
CA GLN A 52 -3.47 3.10 14.07
C GLN A 52 -4.90 3.61 14.03
N CYS A 53 -5.36 3.96 12.84
CA CYS A 53 -6.68 4.57 12.69
C CYS A 53 -7.79 3.55 12.82
N CYS A 54 -7.64 2.38 12.22
CA CYS A 54 -8.71 1.39 12.16
C CYS A 54 -8.64 0.35 13.25
N GLY A 55 -7.50 0.22 13.89
CA GLY A 55 -7.34 -0.78 14.94
C GLY A 55 -7.31 -2.21 14.40
N LYS A 56 -7.03 -2.39 13.13
CA LYS A 56 -6.96 -3.71 12.52
C LYS A 56 -5.62 -3.86 11.83
N PRO A 57 -5.09 -5.08 11.81
CA PRO A 57 -3.81 -5.29 11.13
C PRO A 57 -3.98 -5.26 9.62
N VAL A 58 -2.95 -4.82 8.94
CA VAL A 58 -2.91 -4.88 7.49
C VAL A 58 -2.20 -6.18 7.12
N LYS A 59 -2.89 -7.06 6.43
CA LYS A 59 -2.28 -8.33 6.07
C LYS A 59 -1.59 -8.29 4.72
N GLU A 60 -1.96 -7.31 3.89
CA GLU A 60 -1.39 -7.25 2.56
C GLU A 60 -1.47 -5.84 2.02
N CYS A 61 -0.42 -5.41 1.34
CA CYS A 61 -0.49 -4.17 0.59
C CYS A 61 0.20 -4.37 -0.74
N MET A 62 -0.34 -3.75 -1.77
CA MET A 62 0.16 -3.96 -3.11
C MET A 62 -0.11 -2.76 -3.98
N LEU A 63 0.62 -2.69 -5.07
CA LEU A 63 0.36 -1.73 -6.12
C LEU A 63 -0.24 -2.47 -7.31
N TYR A 64 -1.04 -1.78 -8.09
CA TYR A 64 -1.47 -2.30 -9.37
C TYR A 64 -0.95 -1.36 -10.44
N SER A 65 -0.17 -1.88 -11.35
CA SER A 65 0.41 -1.07 -12.42
C SER A 65 -0.45 -1.17 -13.66
N PHE A 66 -1.03 -0.05 -14.06
CA PHE A 66 -1.79 -0.04 -15.30
C PHE A 66 -0.87 -0.15 -16.50
N HIS A 67 0.33 0.39 -16.38
CA HIS A 67 1.28 0.31 -17.48
C HIS A 67 1.73 -1.13 -17.72
N LEU A 68 2.03 -1.85 -16.65
CA LEU A 68 2.46 -3.23 -16.76
C LEU A 68 1.28 -4.21 -16.76
N ASN A 69 0.11 -3.70 -16.40
CA ASN A 69 -1.12 -4.47 -16.36
C ASN A 69 -1.00 -5.67 -15.43
N GLN A 70 -0.50 -5.42 -14.23
CA GLN A 70 -0.29 -6.51 -13.27
C GLN A 70 -0.17 -5.97 -11.86
N GLU A 71 -0.39 -6.86 -10.92
CA GLU A 71 -0.16 -6.55 -9.52
C GLU A 71 1.34 -6.50 -9.26
N VAL A 72 1.72 -5.58 -8.39
CA VAL A 72 3.12 -5.41 -8.03
C VAL A 72 3.22 -5.55 -6.52
N THR A 73 3.98 -6.53 -6.07
CA THR A 73 4.16 -6.75 -4.65
C THR A 73 5.65 -6.91 -4.37
N GLY A 74 5.98 -6.81 -3.10
CA GLY A 74 7.34 -6.96 -2.67
C GLY A 74 7.39 -7.02 -1.17
N GLU A 75 8.57 -6.92 -0.63
CA GLU A 75 8.74 -6.97 0.81
C GLU A 75 8.43 -5.62 1.43
N TRP A 76 7.74 -5.65 2.55
CA TRP A 76 7.43 -4.45 3.29
C TRP A 76 7.38 -4.79 4.77
N LYS A 77 7.56 -3.75 5.58
CA LYS A 77 7.59 -3.94 7.02
C LYS A 77 6.27 -3.56 7.63
N ARG A 78 5.73 -4.47 8.41
CA ARG A 78 4.49 -4.19 9.11
C ARG A 78 4.70 -3.13 10.16
N GLU A 79 5.80 -3.22 10.87
CA GLU A 79 6.08 -2.29 11.94
C GLU A 79 6.97 -1.19 11.46
N PHE A 80 6.45 0.01 11.55
CA PHE A 80 7.20 1.19 11.17
C PHE A 80 7.58 1.90 12.45
N SER A 81 8.82 1.81 12.80
CA SER A 81 9.29 2.34 14.07
C SER A 81 9.79 3.76 13.88
N LEU A 82 9.17 4.69 14.57
CA LEU A 82 9.56 6.07 14.50
C LEU A 82 10.40 6.52 15.68
N ASP A 83 10.49 5.69 16.69
CA ASP A 83 11.10 6.09 17.93
C ASP A 83 12.50 5.55 18.10
N LYS A 84 13.06 5.03 17.08
CA LYS A 84 14.39 4.46 17.18
C LYS A 84 15.44 5.27 16.51
#